data_937d8adfe33a346bb191f9e6b348cf50
#
_entry.id   937d8adfe33a346bb191f9e6b348cf50
#
_cell.length_a   1.000
_cell.length_b   1.000
_cell.length_c   1.000
_cell.angle_alpha   90.00
_cell.angle_beta   90.00
_cell.angle_gamma   90.00
#
_symmetry.space_group_name_H-M   'P 1'
#
loop_
_entity.id
_entity.type
_entity.pdbx_description
1 polymer ?
#
loop_
_entity_poly.entity_id
_entity_poly.type
_entity_poly.pdbx_seq_one_letter_code
_entity_poly.pdbx_strand_id
1 'polypeptide(L)'
;MPPPPRRGTSLGSRKSSLAAKRRKTGQVIRRRKSCQSFTLNHLSGAVSFTDMPFPYPVAHDVPLFLAPMAGVSESPFRRLCRRHGADVVVTEFLSAEGIRRENQATISKLRFGADERTIGVQIFGADPDAMREAAALVTDVFQPEYIDINFGCPDKKVVRRNGGSGCLRDLDLVQSVIRAVIAGTHLPVTVKIRSGWSEEMRDPVKIARACQAAGAAVVALHPRTRTQMYTGAANWDEIARVREAVEIPVIGNGDIKSAADAFRMRQQTGCDGVMIARGSFGQPWIFDQARALLEGREMPAAPGVEERFAIALQHAKMVQAYEADPQGAAIEFRKHLGWYVKGLPSSADLRKRLHQVNSFDEVEGIFDDYLRNRERWLADRADGGVGDATVEGATDGTVGDHDGSLEAA
;
A
#
# COMPACT_ATOMS: atom_id res chain seq x y z
N MET A 1 63.34 -42.06 -4.68
CA MET A 1 61.98 -42.62 -4.73
C MET A 1 61.01 -41.50 -5.05
N PRO A 2 60.36 -41.49 -6.19
CA PRO A 2 59.36 -40.48 -6.55
C PRO A 2 57.97 -40.85 -5.96
N PRO A 3 57.11 -39.87 -5.68
CA PRO A 3 55.78 -40.11 -5.10
C PRO A 3 54.78 -40.59 -6.18
N PRO A 4 53.67 -41.27 -5.80
CA PRO A 4 52.71 -41.88 -6.73
C PRO A 4 51.72 -40.86 -7.32
N PRO A 5 51.03 -41.20 -8.42
CA PRO A 5 50.20 -40.29 -9.19
C PRO A 5 48.83 -40.05 -8.54
N ARG A 6 48.33 -38.80 -8.66
CA ARG A 6 46.97 -38.38 -8.22
C ARG A 6 45.92 -38.93 -9.17
N ARG A 7 44.90 -39.57 -8.60
CA ARG A 7 43.72 -40.02 -9.31
C ARG A 7 42.84 -38.82 -9.70
N GLY A 8 42.45 -38.76 -10.97
CA GLY A 8 41.50 -37.81 -11.49
C GLY A 8 40.07 -38.12 -11.00
N THR A 9 39.38 -37.09 -10.50
CA THR A 9 37.96 -37.15 -10.24
C THR A 9 37.19 -36.57 -11.40
N SER A 10 36.33 -37.38 -11.99
CA SER A 10 35.45 -37.07 -13.11
C SER A 10 34.40 -35.99 -12.74
N LEU A 11 34.36 -34.93 -13.55
CA LEU A 11 33.21 -34.02 -13.59
C LEU A 11 32.06 -34.71 -14.31
N GLY A 12 31.16 -35.29 -13.54
CA GLY A 12 29.94 -35.90 -14.06
C GLY A 12 28.70 -35.29 -13.41
N SER A 13 27.89 -34.61 -14.25
CA SER A 13 26.44 -34.40 -14.10
C SER A 13 25.87 -33.69 -12.87
N ARG A 14 25.94 -32.36 -12.87
CA ARG A 14 25.01 -31.52 -12.06
C ARG A 14 23.86 -30.89 -12.89
N LYS A 15 23.61 -31.33 -14.11
CA LYS A 15 22.52 -30.76 -14.97
C LYS A 15 21.15 -31.41 -14.83
N SER A 16 21.00 -32.53 -14.09
CA SER A 16 19.73 -33.26 -14.02
C SER A 16 18.84 -32.89 -12.82
N SER A 17 19.32 -32.14 -11.81
CA SER A 17 18.49 -31.84 -10.62
C SER A 17 17.62 -30.57 -10.75
N LEU A 18 17.96 -29.63 -11.63
CA LEU A 18 17.15 -28.43 -11.85
C LEU A 18 15.87 -28.70 -12.65
N ALA A 19 15.92 -29.62 -13.62
CA ALA A 19 14.74 -29.94 -14.43
C ALA A 19 13.66 -30.71 -13.64
N ALA A 20 14.06 -31.52 -12.66
CA ALA A 20 13.13 -32.25 -11.81
C ALA A 20 12.42 -31.37 -10.76
N LYS A 21 13.10 -30.30 -10.26
CA LYS A 21 12.47 -29.33 -9.35
C LYS A 21 11.44 -28.45 -10.06
N ARG A 22 11.70 -28.05 -11.33
CA ARG A 22 10.72 -27.28 -12.13
C ARG A 22 9.43 -28.04 -12.40
N ARG A 23 9.44 -29.37 -12.48
CA ARG A 23 8.23 -30.17 -12.68
C ARG A 23 7.34 -30.28 -11.43
N LYS A 24 7.90 -30.22 -10.22
CA LYS A 24 7.10 -30.29 -8.98
C LYS A 24 6.41 -28.97 -8.62
N THR A 25 7.06 -27.83 -8.83
CA THR A 25 6.45 -26.50 -8.62
C THR A 25 5.38 -26.19 -9.66
N GLY A 26 5.58 -26.57 -10.94
CA GLY A 26 4.56 -26.42 -11.97
C GLY A 26 3.28 -27.25 -11.73
N GLN A 27 3.36 -28.35 -10.97
CA GLN A 27 2.20 -29.20 -10.66
C GLN A 27 1.35 -28.65 -9.51
N VAL A 28 1.93 -27.91 -8.55
CA VAL A 28 1.18 -27.26 -7.47
C VAL A 28 0.40 -26.04 -7.99
N ILE A 29 0.94 -25.32 -8.97
CA ILE A 29 0.28 -24.16 -9.59
C ILE A 29 -0.80 -24.60 -10.60
N ARG A 30 -0.63 -25.75 -11.29
CA ARG A 30 -1.59 -26.23 -12.31
C ARG A 30 -2.88 -26.86 -11.78
N ARG A 31 -3.01 -27.17 -10.48
CA ARG A 31 -4.20 -27.84 -9.91
C ARG A 31 -5.40 -26.93 -9.59
N ARG A 32 -5.37 -25.65 -9.96
CA ARG A 32 -6.55 -24.75 -9.85
C ARG A 32 -6.97 -24.15 -11.19
N LYS A 33 -7.04 -24.97 -12.26
CA LYS A 33 -7.78 -24.62 -13.47
C LYS A 33 -9.18 -25.18 -13.38
N SER A 34 -10.07 -24.51 -12.65
CA SER A 34 -11.50 -24.46 -12.90
C SER A 34 -12.05 -23.20 -12.29
N CYS A 35 -11.86 -22.08 -12.96
CA CYS A 35 -12.68 -20.91 -12.73
C CYS A 35 -13.51 -20.72 -13.99
N GLN A 36 -14.80 -20.93 -13.83
CA GLN A 36 -15.81 -20.76 -14.87
C GLN A 36 -15.76 -19.33 -15.38
N SER A 37 -15.82 -19.18 -16.69
CA SER A 37 -16.05 -17.94 -17.39
C SER A 37 -17.37 -17.31 -16.92
N PHE A 38 -17.29 -16.30 -16.06
CA PHE A 38 -18.42 -15.43 -15.80
C PHE A 38 -18.45 -14.34 -16.88
N THR A 39 -19.39 -14.48 -17.79
CA THR A 39 -19.83 -13.43 -18.72
C THR A 39 -20.35 -12.25 -17.92
N LEU A 40 -19.67 -11.10 -18.03
CA LEU A 40 -20.16 -9.79 -17.62
C LEU A 40 -21.30 -9.36 -18.55
N ASN A 41 -22.52 -9.67 -18.17
CA ASN A 41 -23.71 -9.02 -18.72
C ASN A 41 -24.37 -8.21 -17.63
N HIS A 42 -24.64 -6.97 -17.95
CA HIS A 42 -25.41 -5.90 -17.30
C HIS A 42 -24.56 -4.80 -16.62
N LEU A 43 -24.04 -3.91 -17.47
CA LEU A 43 -24.14 -2.46 -17.27
C LEU A 43 -24.28 -1.85 -18.66
N SER A 44 -25.51 -1.49 -19.03
CA SER A 44 -25.85 -0.76 -20.23
C SER A 44 -25.53 0.72 -20.02
N GLY A 45 -24.36 1.09 -20.47
CA GLY A 45 -23.83 2.43 -20.58
C GLY A 45 -22.42 2.27 -21.12
N ALA A 46 -22.28 2.22 -22.45
CA ALA A 46 -20.97 2.10 -23.09
C ALA A 46 -20.20 3.42 -22.85
N VAL A 47 -19.47 3.51 -21.75
CA VAL A 47 -18.38 4.47 -21.60
C VAL A 47 -17.28 3.98 -22.53
N SER A 48 -16.97 4.75 -23.55
CA SER A 48 -15.85 4.48 -24.44
C SER A 48 -14.57 4.53 -23.60
N PHE A 49 -13.80 3.45 -23.55
CA PHE A 49 -12.52 3.37 -22.84
C PHE A 49 -11.43 4.29 -23.46
N THR A 50 -11.75 5.01 -24.53
CA THR A 50 -10.81 5.87 -25.26
C THR A 50 -10.58 7.23 -24.60
N ASP A 51 -11.41 7.66 -23.64
CA ASP A 51 -11.34 8.99 -23.00
C ASP A 51 -10.90 8.95 -21.52
N MET A 52 -10.55 7.77 -21.00
CA MET A 52 -10.12 7.64 -19.60
C MET A 52 -8.63 7.97 -19.46
N PRO A 53 -8.21 8.86 -18.54
CA PRO A 53 -6.81 9.23 -18.38
C PRO A 53 -5.93 8.08 -17.91
N PHE A 54 -6.51 7.06 -17.21
CA PHE A 54 -5.77 5.93 -16.66
C PHE A 54 -5.77 4.73 -17.62
N PRO A 55 -4.64 4.00 -17.75
CA PRO A 55 -4.51 2.86 -18.66
C PRO A 55 -5.11 1.54 -18.08
N TYR A 56 -5.91 1.65 -17.04
CA TYR A 56 -6.64 0.56 -16.38
C TYR A 56 -8.01 1.04 -15.90
N PRO A 57 -8.98 0.13 -15.65
CA PRO A 57 -10.33 0.52 -15.27
C PRO A 57 -10.36 1.32 -13.96
N VAL A 58 -11.00 2.47 -13.98
CA VAL A 58 -11.35 3.28 -12.80
C VAL A 58 -12.83 3.66 -12.88
N ALA A 59 -13.48 3.77 -11.73
CA ALA A 59 -14.93 3.99 -11.70
C ALA A 59 -15.32 5.48 -11.78
N HIS A 60 -14.39 6.39 -11.51
CA HIS A 60 -14.66 7.83 -11.34
C HIS A 60 -13.60 8.69 -12.04
N ASP A 61 -13.97 9.91 -12.42
CA ASP A 61 -13.07 10.87 -13.08
C ASP A 61 -11.84 11.21 -12.23
N VAL A 62 -11.99 11.28 -10.92
CA VAL A 62 -10.89 11.45 -9.97
C VAL A 62 -10.83 10.21 -9.06
N PRO A 63 -10.08 9.17 -9.45
CA PRO A 63 -10.00 7.96 -8.65
C PRO A 63 -9.25 8.18 -7.35
N LEU A 64 -9.73 7.48 -6.31
CA LEU A 64 -9.13 7.40 -4.99
C LEU A 64 -8.31 6.12 -4.85
N PHE A 65 -7.05 6.28 -4.52
CA PHE A 65 -6.09 5.18 -4.38
C PHE A 65 -5.77 4.90 -2.91
N LEU A 66 -5.77 3.63 -2.50
CA LEU A 66 -5.08 3.22 -1.29
C LEU A 66 -3.59 3.04 -1.59
N ALA A 67 -2.73 3.77 -0.87
CA ALA A 67 -1.28 3.69 -1.03
C ALA A 67 -0.72 2.31 -0.61
N PRO A 68 0.36 1.84 -1.27
CA PRO A 68 1.11 0.67 -0.80
C PRO A 68 1.87 1.00 0.49
N MET A 69 1.63 0.22 1.55
CA MET A 69 2.21 0.44 2.88
C MET A 69 2.61 -0.89 3.50
N ALA A 70 3.93 -1.10 3.69
CA ALA A 70 4.46 -2.33 4.26
C ALA A 70 3.87 -2.63 5.64
N GLY A 71 3.42 -3.86 5.83
CA GLY A 71 2.78 -4.32 7.05
C GLY A 71 1.40 -3.72 7.33
N VAL A 72 0.78 -3.01 6.39
CA VAL A 72 -0.51 -2.33 6.59
C VAL A 72 -1.49 -2.61 5.46
N SER A 73 -1.05 -2.52 4.19
CA SER A 73 -1.92 -2.72 3.04
C SER A 73 -1.96 -4.20 2.60
N GLU A 74 -2.10 -5.10 3.57
CA GLU A 74 -2.43 -6.50 3.34
C GLU A 74 -3.84 -6.66 2.76
N SER A 75 -4.16 -7.85 2.22
CA SER A 75 -5.43 -8.10 1.53
C SER A 75 -6.67 -7.72 2.35
N PRO A 76 -6.80 -8.08 3.64
CA PRO A 76 -7.92 -7.66 4.49
C PRO A 76 -8.14 -6.15 4.51
N PHE A 77 -7.07 -5.36 4.68
CA PHE A 77 -7.19 -3.90 4.72
C PHE A 77 -7.52 -3.31 3.35
N ARG A 78 -6.93 -3.82 2.26
CA ARG A 78 -7.28 -3.38 0.90
C ARG A 78 -8.75 -3.63 0.59
N ARG A 79 -9.26 -4.83 0.92
CA ARG A 79 -10.68 -5.18 0.76
C ARG A 79 -11.61 -4.29 1.58
N LEU A 80 -11.20 -3.96 2.82
CA LEU A 80 -11.95 -3.03 3.65
C LEU A 80 -12.00 -1.63 3.03
N CYS A 81 -10.87 -1.09 2.56
CA CYS A 81 -10.82 0.20 1.89
C CYS A 81 -11.62 0.21 0.57
N ARG A 82 -11.63 -0.91 -0.18
CA ARG A 82 -12.49 -1.07 -1.37
C ARG A 82 -13.97 -0.95 -1.02
N ARG A 83 -14.40 -1.57 0.06
CA ARG A 83 -15.80 -1.48 0.55
C ARG A 83 -16.19 -0.07 0.95
N HIS A 84 -15.22 0.74 1.34
CA HIS A 84 -15.35 2.15 1.68
C HIS A 84 -15.01 3.11 0.53
N GLY A 85 -15.06 2.67 -0.72
CA GLY A 85 -14.99 3.58 -1.88
C GLY A 85 -13.58 3.89 -2.40
N ALA A 86 -12.53 3.17 -1.99
CA ALA A 86 -11.27 3.22 -2.71
C ALA A 86 -11.44 2.61 -4.11
N ASP A 87 -11.13 3.36 -5.18
CA ASP A 87 -11.26 2.88 -6.56
C ASP A 87 -10.16 1.91 -6.95
N VAL A 88 -8.96 2.14 -6.44
CA VAL A 88 -7.77 1.36 -6.77
C VAL A 88 -6.99 1.08 -5.50
N VAL A 89 -6.54 -0.14 -5.36
CA VAL A 89 -5.65 -0.54 -4.27
C VAL A 89 -4.33 -1.07 -4.82
N VAL A 90 -3.28 -0.98 -4.02
CA VAL A 90 -1.95 -1.46 -4.40
C VAL A 90 -1.46 -2.43 -3.32
N THR A 91 -0.83 -3.52 -3.72
CA THR A 91 -0.23 -4.46 -2.76
C THR A 91 0.86 -3.77 -1.94
N GLU A 92 1.28 -4.37 -0.84
CA GLU A 92 2.56 -4.03 -0.25
C GLU A 92 3.66 -4.15 -1.31
N PHE A 93 4.75 -3.37 -1.16
CA PHE A 93 5.86 -3.46 -2.12
C PHE A 93 6.70 -4.71 -1.87
N LEU A 94 6.98 -5.44 -2.94
CA LEU A 94 7.63 -6.75 -2.90
C LEU A 94 8.98 -6.74 -3.61
N SER A 95 9.95 -7.43 -3.04
CA SER A 95 11.29 -7.52 -3.63
C SER A 95 11.25 -8.31 -4.94
N ALA A 96 11.69 -7.70 -6.05
CA ALA A 96 11.83 -8.38 -7.33
C ALA A 96 12.74 -9.61 -7.23
N GLU A 97 13.83 -9.51 -6.46
CA GLU A 97 14.72 -10.63 -6.19
C GLU A 97 14.04 -11.76 -5.40
N GLY A 98 13.15 -11.41 -4.43
CA GLY A 98 12.34 -12.38 -3.71
C GLY A 98 11.33 -13.09 -4.60
N ILE A 99 10.69 -12.34 -5.53
CA ILE A 99 9.76 -12.89 -6.51
C ILE A 99 10.49 -13.81 -7.48
N ARG A 100 11.61 -13.37 -8.08
CA ARG A 100 12.43 -14.14 -9.02
C ARG A 100 12.89 -15.46 -8.44
N ARG A 101 13.24 -15.49 -7.14
CA ARG A 101 13.64 -16.70 -6.42
C ARG A 101 12.47 -17.53 -5.92
N GLU A 102 11.24 -17.14 -6.20
CA GLU A 102 10.03 -17.80 -5.72
C GLU A 102 10.01 -17.99 -4.19
N ASN A 103 10.51 -16.97 -3.45
CA ASN A 103 10.49 -16.99 -1.99
C ASN A 103 9.03 -17.06 -1.50
N GLN A 104 8.68 -18.10 -0.73
CA GLN A 104 7.30 -18.36 -0.35
C GLN A 104 6.67 -17.22 0.47
N ALA A 105 7.42 -16.57 1.35
CA ALA A 105 6.94 -15.44 2.13
C ALA A 105 6.67 -14.21 1.23
N THR A 106 7.46 -14.02 0.16
CA THR A 106 7.21 -12.96 -0.83
C THR A 106 6.01 -13.32 -1.72
N ILE A 107 5.94 -14.56 -2.20
CA ILE A 107 4.87 -15.03 -3.08
C ILE A 107 3.51 -15.04 -2.38
N SER A 108 3.44 -15.36 -1.08
CA SER A 108 2.19 -15.33 -0.33
C SER A 108 1.56 -13.93 -0.28
N LYS A 109 2.38 -12.88 -0.23
CA LYS A 109 1.93 -11.47 -0.21
C LYS A 109 1.41 -10.96 -1.56
N LEU A 110 1.64 -11.70 -2.65
CA LEU A 110 1.09 -11.38 -3.98
C LEU A 110 -0.39 -11.78 -4.13
N ARG A 111 -0.97 -12.48 -3.16
CA ARG A 111 -2.35 -12.96 -3.24
C ARG A 111 -3.33 -11.81 -3.07
N PHE A 112 -4.34 -11.80 -3.92
CA PHE A 112 -5.49 -10.88 -3.83
C PHE A 112 -6.75 -11.54 -4.36
N GLY A 113 -7.91 -11.05 -3.90
CA GLY A 113 -9.23 -11.51 -4.32
C GLY A 113 -9.81 -10.68 -5.47
N ALA A 114 -10.89 -11.19 -6.07
CA ALA A 114 -11.63 -10.47 -7.11
C ALA A 114 -12.26 -9.17 -6.59
N ASP A 115 -12.59 -9.11 -5.31
CA ASP A 115 -13.17 -7.95 -4.63
C ASP A 115 -12.14 -6.85 -4.29
N GLU A 116 -10.85 -7.08 -4.60
CA GLU A 116 -9.81 -6.06 -4.50
C GLU A 116 -9.56 -5.30 -5.82
N ARG A 117 -10.14 -5.78 -6.94
CA ARG A 117 -9.93 -5.17 -8.25
C ARG A 117 -10.70 -3.85 -8.37
N THR A 118 -10.08 -2.82 -8.92
CA THR A 118 -8.81 -2.69 -9.64
C THR A 118 -7.63 -2.72 -8.67
N ILE A 119 -6.62 -3.54 -8.95
CA ILE A 119 -5.44 -3.69 -8.07
C ILE A 119 -4.13 -3.64 -8.86
N GLY A 120 -3.16 -2.88 -8.34
CA GLY A 120 -1.78 -2.90 -8.80
C GLY A 120 -0.90 -3.78 -7.90
N VAL A 121 0.08 -4.45 -8.49
CA VAL A 121 1.16 -5.12 -7.74
C VAL A 121 2.39 -4.24 -7.75
N GLN A 122 2.84 -3.81 -6.55
CA GLN A 122 4.03 -2.98 -6.44
C GLN A 122 5.28 -3.83 -6.19
N ILE A 123 6.29 -3.64 -7.06
CA ILE A 123 7.59 -4.30 -6.95
C ILE A 123 8.71 -3.29 -6.74
N PHE A 124 9.81 -3.71 -6.11
CA PHE A 124 11.02 -2.89 -5.97
C PHE A 124 12.30 -3.69 -6.22
N GLY A 125 13.29 -3.01 -6.74
CA GLY A 125 14.62 -3.53 -7.02
C GLY A 125 15.46 -2.49 -7.75
N ALA A 126 16.74 -2.76 -7.90
CA ALA A 126 17.69 -1.95 -8.67
C ALA A 126 18.37 -2.75 -9.79
N ASP A 127 18.14 -4.07 -9.83
CA ASP A 127 18.63 -4.95 -10.89
C ASP A 127 17.55 -5.05 -11.99
N PRO A 128 17.77 -4.51 -13.20
CA PRO A 128 16.81 -4.55 -14.30
C PRO A 128 16.37 -5.95 -14.69
N ASP A 129 17.27 -6.95 -14.66
CA ASP A 129 16.91 -8.33 -15.02
C ASP A 129 15.98 -8.95 -13.97
N ALA A 130 16.28 -8.75 -12.68
CA ALA A 130 15.39 -9.22 -11.61
C ALA A 130 14.01 -8.55 -11.69
N MET A 131 13.96 -7.25 -12.01
CA MET A 131 12.72 -6.49 -12.15
C MET A 131 11.90 -6.99 -13.34
N ARG A 132 12.53 -7.29 -14.47
CA ARG A 132 11.89 -7.87 -15.66
C ARG A 132 11.30 -9.25 -15.37
N GLU A 133 12.10 -10.14 -14.76
CA GLU A 133 11.65 -11.50 -14.44
C GLU A 133 10.52 -11.50 -13.41
N ALA A 134 10.59 -10.62 -12.40
CA ALA A 134 9.52 -10.45 -11.41
C ALA A 134 8.22 -9.95 -12.06
N ALA A 135 8.30 -8.97 -12.96
CA ALA A 135 7.13 -8.47 -13.69
C ALA A 135 6.48 -9.56 -14.55
N ALA A 136 7.27 -10.37 -15.26
CA ALA A 136 6.76 -11.49 -16.04
C ALA A 136 6.05 -12.52 -15.16
N LEU A 137 6.64 -12.92 -14.03
CA LEU A 137 6.02 -13.87 -13.11
C LEU A 137 4.71 -13.33 -12.54
N VAL A 138 4.69 -12.06 -12.10
CA VAL A 138 3.50 -11.42 -11.56
C VAL A 138 2.39 -11.35 -12.60
N THR A 139 2.72 -10.99 -13.83
CA THR A 139 1.77 -10.90 -14.94
C THR A 139 1.16 -12.27 -15.27
N ASP A 140 2.00 -13.29 -15.40
CA ASP A 140 1.55 -14.62 -15.84
C ASP A 140 0.75 -15.36 -14.77
N VAL A 141 1.09 -15.18 -13.49
CA VAL A 141 0.54 -15.97 -12.39
C VAL A 141 -0.60 -15.26 -11.68
N PHE A 142 -0.45 -13.97 -11.40
CA PHE A 142 -1.38 -13.21 -10.56
C PHE A 142 -2.33 -12.32 -11.35
N GLN A 143 -1.92 -11.84 -12.52
CA GLN A 143 -2.76 -11.08 -13.45
C GLN A 143 -3.43 -9.85 -12.80
N PRO A 144 -2.65 -8.91 -12.19
CA PRO A 144 -3.21 -7.64 -11.73
C PRO A 144 -3.61 -6.76 -12.91
N GLU A 145 -4.21 -5.61 -12.65
CA GLU A 145 -4.50 -4.64 -13.71
C GLU A 145 -3.26 -3.87 -14.16
N TYR A 146 -2.25 -3.73 -13.30
CA TYR A 146 -0.99 -3.05 -13.65
C TYR A 146 0.16 -3.46 -12.71
N ILE A 147 1.38 -3.21 -13.14
CA ILE A 147 2.59 -3.32 -12.31
C ILE A 147 3.02 -1.92 -11.87
N ASP A 148 3.20 -1.71 -10.58
CA ASP A 148 3.73 -0.45 -10.03
C ASP A 148 5.17 -0.62 -9.55
N ILE A 149 6.02 0.39 -9.80
CA ILE A 149 7.42 0.36 -9.38
C ILE A 149 7.61 1.32 -8.20
N ASN A 150 8.16 0.80 -7.11
CA ASN A 150 8.47 1.61 -5.94
C ASN A 150 9.82 2.32 -6.09
N PHE A 151 9.78 3.63 -6.30
CA PHE A 151 10.93 4.54 -6.21
C PHE A 151 10.80 5.51 -5.03
N GLY A 152 9.95 5.21 -4.05
CA GLY A 152 9.67 6.11 -2.94
C GLY A 152 10.01 5.59 -1.54
N CYS A 153 10.19 4.28 -1.34
CA CYS A 153 10.46 3.71 -0.03
C CYS A 153 11.79 4.22 0.55
N PRO A 154 11.78 4.86 1.74
CA PRO A 154 12.99 5.40 2.35
C PRO A 154 13.70 4.41 3.28
N ASP A 155 13.17 3.19 3.46
CA ASP A 155 13.67 2.20 4.40
C ASP A 155 15.14 1.84 4.15
N LYS A 156 15.93 1.75 5.22
CA LYS A 156 17.38 1.52 5.14
C LYS A 156 17.73 0.18 4.48
N LYS A 157 16.93 -0.89 4.71
CA LYS A 157 17.17 -2.23 4.13
C LYS A 157 16.97 -2.21 2.61
N VAL A 158 15.93 -1.48 2.13
CA VAL A 158 15.63 -1.30 0.71
C VAL A 158 16.70 -0.45 0.03
N VAL A 159 17.04 0.69 0.62
CA VAL A 159 17.97 1.69 0.08
C VAL A 159 19.41 1.19 0.02
N ARG A 160 19.87 0.36 0.99
CA ARG A 160 21.21 -0.25 0.97
C ARG A 160 21.47 -1.10 -0.27
N ARG A 161 20.40 -1.61 -0.90
CA ARG A 161 20.44 -2.37 -2.16
C ARG A 161 20.09 -1.52 -3.38
N ASN A 162 20.20 -0.20 -3.27
CA ASN A 162 19.77 0.77 -4.29
C ASN A 162 18.28 0.69 -4.69
N GLY A 163 17.42 -0.08 -4.00
CA GLY A 163 16.00 -0.16 -4.29
C GLY A 163 15.20 1.04 -3.76
N GLY A 164 13.94 1.13 -4.13
CA GLY A 164 13.05 2.20 -3.68
C GLY A 164 13.59 3.59 -4.01
N SER A 165 13.57 4.50 -3.02
CA SER A 165 14.12 5.85 -3.22
C SER A 165 15.63 5.90 -3.46
N GLY A 166 16.35 4.80 -3.25
CA GLY A 166 17.78 4.69 -3.59
C GLY A 166 18.06 4.88 -5.07
N CYS A 167 17.16 4.45 -5.94
CA CYS A 167 17.25 4.62 -7.39
C CYS A 167 17.23 6.10 -7.80
N LEU A 168 16.58 6.99 -7.04
CA LEU A 168 16.46 8.41 -7.38
C LEU A 168 17.80 9.17 -7.38
N ARG A 169 18.89 8.54 -6.97
CA ARG A 169 20.26 9.08 -7.08
C ARG A 169 20.83 8.98 -8.50
N ASP A 170 20.22 8.13 -9.33
CA ASP A 170 20.65 7.81 -10.68
C ASP A 170 19.43 7.64 -11.59
N LEU A 171 19.13 8.64 -12.42
CA LEU A 171 17.98 8.61 -13.31
C LEU A 171 18.13 7.66 -14.49
N ASP A 172 19.35 7.34 -14.90
CA ASP A 172 19.61 6.32 -15.92
C ASP A 172 19.23 4.93 -15.40
N LEU A 173 19.53 4.66 -14.13
CA LEU A 173 19.06 3.45 -13.45
C LEU A 173 17.53 3.41 -13.35
N VAL A 174 16.87 4.53 -12.97
CA VAL A 174 15.40 4.62 -12.92
C VAL A 174 14.81 4.25 -14.29
N GLN A 175 15.31 4.85 -15.38
CA GLN A 175 14.84 4.56 -16.73
C GLN A 175 15.12 3.11 -17.16
N SER A 176 16.29 2.58 -16.83
CA SER A 176 16.66 1.18 -17.14
C SER A 176 15.71 0.19 -16.45
N VAL A 177 15.41 0.40 -15.17
CA VAL A 177 14.46 -0.41 -14.42
C VAL A 177 13.06 -0.35 -15.03
N ILE A 178 12.55 0.85 -15.38
CA ILE A 178 11.23 1.00 -15.99
C ILE A 178 11.15 0.23 -17.32
N ARG A 179 12.14 0.42 -18.22
CA ARG A 179 12.18 -0.29 -19.51
C ARG A 179 12.26 -1.80 -19.34
N ALA A 180 13.01 -2.27 -18.35
CA ALA A 180 13.11 -3.70 -18.05
C ALA A 180 11.77 -4.28 -17.58
N VAL A 181 11.05 -3.58 -16.70
CA VAL A 181 9.70 -4.01 -16.25
C VAL A 181 8.73 -4.04 -17.43
N ILE A 182 8.72 -3.01 -18.29
CA ILE A 182 7.88 -2.96 -19.49
C ILE A 182 8.19 -4.14 -20.43
N ALA A 183 9.46 -4.49 -20.58
CA ALA A 183 9.86 -5.65 -21.38
C ALA A 183 9.44 -7.00 -20.78
N GLY A 184 9.11 -7.05 -19.50
CA GLY A 184 8.65 -8.26 -18.78
C GLY A 184 7.13 -8.41 -18.70
N THR A 185 6.33 -7.45 -19.16
CA THR A 185 4.87 -7.50 -19.01
C THR A 185 4.15 -6.86 -20.19
N HIS A 186 2.91 -7.28 -20.44
CA HIS A 186 2.00 -6.60 -21.36
C HIS A 186 1.06 -5.63 -20.63
N LEU A 187 1.11 -5.59 -19.29
CA LEU A 187 0.27 -4.73 -18.47
C LEU A 187 0.84 -3.30 -18.42
N PRO A 188 0.01 -2.29 -18.14
CA PRO A 188 0.50 -0.94 -17.85
C PRO A 188 1.53 -0.95 -16.72
N VAL A 189 2.60 -0.15 -16.86
CA VAL A 189 3.63 0.03 -15.84
C VAL A 189 3.53 1.44 -15.28
N THR A 190 3.33 1.54 -13.97
CA THR A 190 3.25 2.80 -13.23
C THR A 190 4.41 2.95 -12.27
N VAL A 191 4.64 4.17 -11.77
CA VAL A 191 5.72 4.43 -10.83
C VAL A 191 5.24 5.26 -9.64
N LYS A 192 5.72 4.92 -8.43
CA LYS A 192 5.53 5.77 -7.25
C LYS A 192 6.88 6.35 -6.82
N ILE A 193 6.97 7.69 -6.84
CA ILE A 193 8.21 8.45 -6.64
C ILE A 193 8.13 9.37 -5.41
N ARG A 194 9.29 9.88 -4.99
CA ARG A 194 9.46 11.06 -4.14
C ARG A 194 10.08 12.22 -4.94
N SER A 195 10.14 13.42 -4.34
CA SER A 195 10.70 14.63 -4.97
C SER A 195 12.21 14.55 -5.22
N GLY A 196 12.87 13.54 -4.73
CA GLY A 196 14.30 13.31 -4.88
C GLY A 196 14.89 12.53 -3.70
N TRP A 197 16.19 12.31 -3.76
CA TRP A 197 16.95 11.67 -2.68
C TRP A 197 17.16 12.61 -1.49
N SER A 198 17.66 13.82 -1.74
CA SER A 198 17.94 14.87 -0.74
C SER A 198 17.47 16.22 -1.26
N GLU A 199 17.65 17.29 -0.49
CA GLU A 199 17.28 18.64 -0.94
C GLU A 199 18.10 19.09 -2.16
N GLU A 200 19.38 18.75 -2.21
CA GLU A 200 20.27 19.07 -3.33
C GLU A 200 19.86 18.32 -4.62
N MET A 201 19.19 17.19 -4.46
CA MET A 201 18.69 16.35 -5.57
C MET A 201 17.17 16.43 -5.74
N ARG A 202 16.54 17.47 -5.18
CA ARG A 202 15.09 17.70 -5.28
C ARG A 202 14.74 18.27 -6.65
N ASP A 203 14.24 17.42 -7.53
CA ASP A 203 13.69 17.82 -8.83
C ASP A 203 12.61 16.82 -9.30
N PRO A 204 11.40 16.87 -8.73
CA PRO A 204 10.33 15.94 -9.08
C PRO A 204 9.90 16.04 -10.53
N VAL A 205 10.03 17.20 -11.17
CA VAL A 205 9.70 17.39 -12.58
C VAL A 205 10.66 16.63 -13.47
N LYS A 206 11.97 16.75 -13.22
CA LYS A 206 12.99 16.02 -13.96
C LYS A 206 12.82 14.50 -13.79
N ILE A 207 12.53 14.05 -12.56
CA ILE A 207 12.28 12.63 -12.25
C ILE A 207 11.05 12.12 -13.01
N ALA A 208 9.93 12.85 -12.97
CA ALA A 208 8.68 12.46 -13.64
C ALA A 208 8.85 12.40 -15.16
N ARG A 209 9.54 13.39 -15.76
CA ARG A 209 9.86 13.38 -17.20
C ARG A 209 10.76 12.21 -17.59
N ALA A 210 11.74 11.85 -16.75
CA ALA A 210 12.56 10.67 -16.98
C ALA A 210 11.74 9.38 -16.93
N CYS A 211 10.78 9.28 -16.00
CA CYS A 211 9.87 8.14 -15.91
C CYS A 211 8.96 8.05 -17.15
N GLN A 212 8.35 9.15 -17.57
CA GLN A 212 7.53 9.21 -18.81
C GLN A 212 8.36 8.82 -20.03
N ALA A 213 9.56 9.36 -20.20
CA ALA A 213 10.44 9.06 -21.32
C ALA A 213 10.90 7.59 -21.35
N ALA A 214 10.89 6.91 -20.21
CA ALA A 214 11.15 5.47 -20.11
C ALA A 214 9.90 4.60 -20.41
N GLY A 215 8.71 5.20 -20.56
CA GLY A 215 7.45 4.53 -20.89
C GLY A 215 6.55 4.27 -19.70
N ALA A 216 6.77 4.89 -18.53
CA ALA A 216 5.81 4.82 -17.42
C ALA A 216 4.46 5.41 -17.86
N ALA A 217 3.38 4.70 -17.56
CA ALA A 217 2.03 5.08 -17.97
C ALA A 217 1.31 6.01 -16.96
N VAL A 218 1.76 6.03 -15.70
CA VAL A 218 1.23 6.88 -14.62
C VAL A 218 2.36 7.17 -13.63
N VAL A 219 2.37 8.34 -13.02
CA VAL A 219 3.27 8.69 -11.93
C VAL A 219 2.49 9.09 -10.68
N ALA A 220 2.79 8.45 -9.53
CA ALA A 220 2.30 8.86 -8.22
C ALA A 220 3.42 9.59 -7.46
N LEU A 221 3.19 10.84 -7.06
CA LEU A 221 4.20 11.67 -6.39
C LEU A 221 3.86 11.88 -4.91
N HIS A 222 4.80 11.48 -4.01
CA HIS A 222 4.84 11.96 -2.64
C HIS A 222 5.88 13.08 -2.52
N PRO A 223 5.47 14.36 -2.39
CA PRO A 223 6.36 15.53 -2.54
C PRO A 223 7.15 15.81 -1.26
N ARG A 224 7.98 14.85 -0.89
CA ARG A 224 9.06 14.91 0.10
C ARG A 224 10.29 14.22 -0.48
N THR A 225 11.47 14.65 -0.09
CA THR A 225 12.69 13.90 -0.40
C THR A 225 12.81 12.65 0.48
N ARG A 226 13.71 11.74 0.11
CA ARG A 226 14.01 10.58 0.97
C ARG A 226 14.58 11.01 2.32
N THR A 227 15.48 12.00 2.35
CA THR A 227 16.12 12.48 3.57
C THR A 227 15.14 13.16 4.52
N GLN A 228 14.10 13.81 4.01
CA GLN A 228 13.03 14.36 4.83
C GLN A 228 12.20 13.28 5.54
N MET A 229 12.18 12.05 5.04
CA MET A 229 11.30 11.02 5.58
C MET A 229 9.83 11.47 5.63
N TYR A 230 9.36 11.89 6.81
CA TYR A 230 8.02 12.43 7.07
C TYR A 230 8.06 13.79 7.78
N THR A 231 9.23 14.40 7.94
CA THR A 231 9.37 15.71 8.60
C THR A 231 8.88 16.84 7.71
N GLY A 232 8.45 17.92 8.32
CA GLY A 232 7.87 19.07 7.63
C GLY A 232 6.54 18.73 6.94
N ALA A 233 6.12 19.57 6.00
CA ALA A 233 4.92 19.37 5.17
C ALA A 233 5.26 18.80 3.79
N ALA A 234 4.34 18.04 3.21
CA ALA A 234 4.40 17.65 1.81
C ALA A 234 4.11 18.89 0.94
N ASN A 235 5.02 19.22 0.03
CA ASN A 235 4.88 20.42 -0.82
C ASN A 235 3.97 20.12 -2.04
N TRP A 236 2.68 20.35 -1.90
CA TRP A 236 1.71 20.06 -2.95
C TRP A 236 1.93 20.85 -4.26
N ASP A 237 2.58 22.02 -4.22
CA ASP A 237 2.93 22.77 -5.44
C ASP A 237 3.85 21.95 -6.37
N GLU A 238 4.61 21.01 -5.83
CA GLU A 238 5.42 20.10 -6.66
C GLU A 238 4.56 19.12 -7.45
N ILE A 239 3.41 18.70 -6.89
CA ILE A 239 2.44 17.86 -7.62
C ILE A 239 1.86 18.65 -8.79
N ALA A 240 1.46 19.92 -8.58
CA ALA A 240 0.95 20.78 -9.63
C ALA A 240 1.99 20.96 -10.75
N ARG A 241 3.24 21.30 -10.39
CA ARG A 241 4.34 21.45 -11.37
C ARG A 241 4.62 20.17 -12.16
N VAL A 242 4.53 19.02 -11.51
CA VAL A 242 4.70 17.73 -12.22
C VAL A 242 3.53 17.49 -13.15
N ARG A 243 2.27 17.77 -12.70
CA ARG A 243 1.08 17.61 -13.55
C ARG A 243 1.13 18.45 -14.83
N GLU A 244 1.67 19.67 -14.74
CA GLU A 244 1.86 20.56 -15.89
C GLU A 244 3.01 20.11 -16.80
N ALA A 245 3.97 19.36 -16.27
CA ALA A 245 5.21 19.04 -16.96
C ALA A 245 5.22 17.70 -17.70
N VAL A 246 4.22 16.83 -17.48
CA VAL A 246 4.10 15.50 -18.09
C VAL A 246 2.73 15.30 -18.73
N GLU A 247 2.67 14.41 -19.73
CA GLU A 247 1.43 14.08 -20.45
C GLU A 247 0.68 12.90 -19.82
N ILE A 248 1.40 12.07 -19.06
CA ILE A 248 0.82 10.92 -18.34
C ILE A 248 0.08 11.37 -17.07
N PRO A 249 -0.94 10.62 -16.62
CA PRO A 249 -1.67 10.94 -15.39
C PRO A 249 -0.77 11.04 -14.18
N VAL A 250 -1.07 12.01 -13.30
CA VAL A 250 -0.35 12.28 -12.06
C VAL A 250 -1.26 12.00 -10.86
N ILE A 251 -0.84 11.13 -9.97
CA ILE A 251 -1.54 10.83 -8.71
C ILE A 251 -0.86 11.61 -7.57
N GLY A 252 -1.63 12.49 -6.92
CA GLY A 252 -1.16 13.24 -5.75
C GLY A 252 -1.18 12.41 -4.47
N ASN A 253 -0.09 12.43 -3.70
CA ASN A 253 0.03 11.71 -2.43
C ASN A 253 0.79 12.55 -1.40
N GLY A 254 0.47 12.40 -0.12
CA GLY A 254 1.16 13.03 1.01
C GLY A 254 0.28 13.97 1.81
N ASP A 255 0.34 13.82 3.14
CA ASP A 255 -0.36 14.62 4.16
C ASP A 255 -1.88 14.71 4.00
N ILE A 256 -2.50 13.73 3.38
CA ILE A 256 -3.95 13.57 3.38
C ILE A 256 -4.32 12.87 4.69
N LYS A 257 -4.91 13.60 5.62
CA LYS A 257 -5.34 13.14 6.94
C LYS A 257 -6.86 13.10 7.08
N SER A 258 -7.57 13.81 6.20
CA SER A 258 -9.03 13.93 6.16
C SER A 258 -9.55 13.91 4.73
N ALA A 259 -10.85 13.72 4.55
CA ALA A 259 -11.52 13.84 3.27
C ALA A 259 -11.36 15.24 2.65
N ALA A 260 -11.39 16.28 3.49
CA ALA A 260 -11.16 17.65 3.05
C ALA A 260 -9.74 17.86 2.48
N ASP A 261 -8.73 17.16 3.01
CA ASP A 261 -7.38 17.20 2.45
C ASP A 261 -7.32 16.58 1.06
N ALA A 262 -8.02 15.47 0.84
CA ALA A 262 -8.10 14.84 -0.48
C ALA A 262 -8.75 15.76 -1.52
N PHE A 263 -9.85 16.41 -1.14
CA PHE A 263 -10.51 17.42 -1.97
C PHE A 263 -9.59 18.61 -2.26
N ARG A 264 -8.94 19.19 -1.23
CA ARG A 264 -8.01 20.31 -1.40
C ARG A 264 -6.81 19.96 -2.28
N MET A 265 -6.24 18.74 -2.12
CA MET A 265 -5.15 18.30 -2.99
C MET A 265 -5.57 18.32 -4.46
N ARG A 266 -6.73 17.76 -4.81
CA ARG A 266 -7.25 17.82 -6.17
C ARG A 266 -7.42 19.25 -6.67
N GLN A 267 -8.01 20.12 -5.84
CA GLN A 267 -8.28 21.52 -6.21
C GLN A 267 -6.99 22.32 -6.41
N GLN A 268 -6.00 22.16 -5.54
CA GLN A 268 -4.77 22.94 -5.59
C GLN A 268 -3.79 22.45 -6.64
N THR A 269 -3.77 21.15 -6.93
CA THR A 269 -2.73 20.57 -7.76
C THR A 269 -3.20 20.17 -9.17
N GLY A 270 -4.51 20.06 -9.38
CA GLY A 270 -5.05 19.53 -10.62
C GLY A 270 -4.70 18.07 -10.90
N CYS A 271 -4.15 17.31 -9.93
CA CYS A 271 -3.74 15.90 -10.12
C CYS A 271 -4.91 15.03 -10.58
N ASP A 272 -4.64 14.04 -11.41
CA ASP A 272 -5.67 13.19 -12.04
C ASP A 272 -6.29 12.17 -11.09
N GLY A 273 -5.60 11.83 -10.00
CA GLY A 273 -6.09 10.95 -8.93
C GLY A 273 -5.47 11.32 -7.59
N VAL A 274 -6.07 10.86 -6.50
CA VAL A 274 -5.63 11.16 -5.13
C VAL A 274 -5.31 9.86 -4.40
N MET A 275 -4.09 9.74 -3.83
CA MET A 275 -3.65 8.55 -3.11
C MET A 275 -3.57 8.82 -1.61
N ILE A 276 -4.37 8.08 -0.84
CA ILE A 276 -4.45 8.17 0.61
C ILE A 276 -3.60 7.07 1.24
N ALA A 277 -2.71 7.46 2.15
CA ALA A 277 -1.87 6.54 2.92
C ALA A 277 -2.31 6.53 4.39
N ARG A 278 -1.48 7.05 5.29
CA ARG A 278 -1.71 7.06 6.75
C ARG A 278 -3.06 7.65 7.18
N GLY A 279 -3.68 8.50 6.35
CA GLY A 279 -5.02 9.01 6.61
C GLY A 279 -6.12 7.94 6.63
N SER A 280 -5.89 6.76 6.07
CA SER A 280 -6.83 5.65 6.14
C SER A 280 -6.70 4.79 7.42
N PHE A 281 -5.68 5.01 8.23
CA PHE A 281 -5.41 4.21 9.43
C PHE A 281 -6.54 4.36 10.47
N GLY A 282 -7.24 3.26 10.75
CA GLY A 282 -8.36 3.24 11.67
C GLY A 282 -9.59 4.05 11.23
N GLN A 283 -9.58 4.53 9.97
CA GLN A 283 -10.69 5.28 9.38
C GLN A 283 -10.85 5.01 7.87
N PRO A 284 -11.12 3.76 7.46
CA PRO A 284 -11.28 3.42 6.04
C PRO A 284 -12.42 4.21 5.37
N TRP A 285 -13.41 4.69 6.10
CA TRP A 285 -14.50 5.56 5.63
C TRP A 285 -14.03 6.92 5.07
N ILE A 286 -12.73 7.27 5.22
CA ILE A 286 -12.15 8.46 4.60
C ILE A 286 -12.34 8.44 3.07
N PHE A 287 -12.41 7.28 2.45
CA PHE A 287 -12.63 7.14 1.01
C PHE A 287 -14.05 7.53 0.63
N ASP A 288 -15.08 7.05 1.35
CA ASP A 288 -16.48 7.45 1.13
C ASP A 288 -16.68 8.95 1.30
N GLN A 289 -16.09 9.50 2.36
CA GLN A 289 -16.12 10.92 2.65
C GLN A 289 -15.42 11.76 1.59
N ALA A 290 -14.23 11.35 1.15
CA ALA A 290 -13.48 12.03 0.10
C ALA A 290 -14.22 11.95 -1.24
N ARG A 291 -14.83 10.81 -1.56
CA ARG A 291 -15.65 10.62 -2.75
C ARG A 291 -16.82 11.60 -2.76
N ALA A 292 -17.56 11.73 -1.67
CA ALA A 292 -18.68 12.65 -1.58
C ALA A 292 -18.25 14.10 -1.87
N LEU A 293 -17.14 14.55 -1.28
CA LEU A 293 -16.62 15.91 -1.52
C LEU A 293 -16.16 16.12 -2.97
N LEU A 294 -15.49 15.14 -3.56
CA LEU A 294 -15.02 15.23 -4.96
C LEU A 294 -16.19 15.29 -5.96
N GLU A 295 -17.33 14.69 -5.62
CA GLU A 295 -18.56 14.72 -6.41
C GLU A 295 -19.47 15.90 -6.07
N GLY A 296 -19.08 16.80 -5.17
CA GLY A 296 -19.90 17.94 -4.74
C GLY A 296 -21.12 17.54 -3.90
N ARG A 297 -21.10 16.35 -3.30
CA ARG A 297 -22.14 15.85 -2.40
C ARG A 297 -21.83 16.20 -0.94
N GLU A 298 -22.86 16.19 -0.10
CA GLU A 298 -22.68 16.31 1.33
C GLU A 298 -21.79 15.18 1.87
N MET A 299 -20.78 15.55 2.67
CA MET A 299 -19.87 14.58 3.27
C MET A 299 -20.58 13.75 4.33
N PRO A 300 -20.56 12.41 4.23
CA PRO A 300 -21.13 11.56 5.28
C PRO A 300 -20.47 11.81 6.64
N ALA A 301 -21.25 11.77 7.71
CA ALA A 301 -20.72 11.85 9.07
C ALA A 301 -19.72 10.71 9.31
N ALA A 302 -18.73 10.96 10.15
CA ALA A 302 -17.83 9.88 10.58
C ALA A 302 -18.63 8.87 11.44
N PRO A 303 -18.29 7.57 11.36
CA PRO A 303 -18.95 6.54 12.16
C PRO A 303 -18.89 6.84 13.65
N GLY A 304 -19.99 6.57 14.36
CA GLY A 304 -20.04 6.57 15.82
C GLY A 304 -19.13 5.49 16.43
N VAL A 305 -19.04 5.45 17.75
CA VAL A 305 -18.12 4.52 18.43
C VAL A 305 -18.48 3.07 18.14
N GLU A 306 -19.76 2.74 18.22
CA GLU A 306 -20.31 1.40 17.98
C GLU A 306 -20.03 0.93 16.54
N GLU A 307 -20.28 1.79 15.57
CA GLU A 307 -20.03 1.50 14.16
C GLU A 307 -18.52 1.38 13.87
N ARG A 308 -17.71 2.24 14.49
CA ARG A 308 -16.24 2.16 14.39
C ARG A 308 -15.71 0.83 14.94
N PHE A 309 -16.25 0.35 16.06
CA PHE A 309 -15.90 -0.96 16.62
C PHE A 309 -16.38 -2.10 15.72
N ALA A 310 -17.57 -1.98 15.14
CA ALA A 310 -18.05 -2.97 14.17
C ALA A 310 -17.13 -3.07 12.95
N ILE A 311 -16.66 -1.93 12.41
CA ILE A 311 -15.67 -1.90 11.32
C ILE A 311 -14.35 -2.54 11.75
N ALA A 312 -13.85 -2.23 12.96
CA ALA A 312 -12.62 -2.84 13.49
C ALA A 312 -12.73 -4.36 13.65
N LEU A 313 -13.86 -4.85 14.17
CA LEU A 313 -14.15 -6.28 14.29
C LEU A 313 -14.33 -6.97 12.93
N GLN A 314 -14.96 -6.29 11.96
CA GLN A 314 -15.03 -6.79 10.58
C GLN A 314 -13.62 -6.96 10.00
N HIS A 315 -12.75 -5.97 10.17
CA HIS A 315 -11.36 -6.05 9.76
C HIS A 315 -10.63 -7.21 10.46
N ALA A 316 -10.77 -7.34 11.78
CA ALA A 316 -10.20 -8.43 12.57
C ALA A 316 -10.63 -9.81 12.04
N LYS A 317 -11.93 -10.01 11.78
CA LYS A 317 -12.47 -11.26 11.21
C LYS A 317 -11.91 -11.55 9.81
N MET A 318 -11.70 -10.52 9.00
CA MET A 318 -11.08 -10.68 7.67
C MET A 318 -9.61 -11.10 7.78
N VAL A 319 -8.85 -10.53 8.72
CA VAL A 319 -7.44 -10.92 8.98
C VAL A 319 -7.38 -12.36 9.50
N GLN A 320 -8.22 -12.71 10.46
CA GLN A 320 -8.30 -14.07 11.02
C GLN A 320 -8.60 -15.13 9.94
N ALA A 321 -9.47 -14.80 8.99
CA ALA A 321 -9.82 -15.71 7.89
C ALA A 321 -8.74 -15.78 6.79
N TYR A 322 -7.88 -14.78 6.70
CA TYR A 322 -6.83 -14.67 5.68
C TYR A 322 -5.52 -15.34 6.11
N GLU A 323 -5.13 -15.18 7.37
CA GLU A 323 -3.85 -15.64 7.90
C GLU A 323 -3.93 -17.10 8.37
N ALA A 324 -2.83 -17.84 8.16
CA ALA A 324 -2.73 -19.23 8.57
C ALA A 324 -2.43 -19.41 10.06
N ASP A 325 -1.84 -18.40 10.71
CA ASP A 325 -1.54 -18.32 12.14
C ASP A 325 -2.44 -17.29 12.82
N PRO A 326 -3.58 -17.67 13.41
CA PRO A 326 -4.51 -16.72 14.03
C PRO A 326 -3.92 -15.95 15.21
N GLN A 327 -3.01 -16.56 15.97
CA GLN A 327 -2.38 -15.91 17.14
C GLN A 327 -1.37 -14.85 16.68
N GLY A 328 -0.48 -15.20 15.75
CA GLY A 328 0.45 -14.25 15.16
C GLY A 328 -0.29 -13.09 14.48
N ALA A 329 -1.37 -13.41 13.75
CA ALA A 329 -2.23 -12.41 13.12
C ALA A 329 -2.88 -11.45 14.13
N ALA A 330 -3.37 -11.94 15.27
CA ALA A 330 -3.94 -11.08 16.32
C ALA A 330 -2.87 -10.13 16.91
N ILE A 331 -1.65 -10.62 17.11
CA ILE A 331 -0.53 -9.82 17.60
C ILE A 331 -0.15 -8.72 16.57
N GLU A 332 -0.04 -9.06 15.30
CA GLU A 332 0.24 -8.08 14.25
C GLU A 332 -0.89 -7.06 14.08
N PHE A 333 -2.13 -7.46 14.32
CA PHE A 333 -3.31 -6.61 14.20
C PHE A 333 -3.42 -5.53 15.30
N ARG A 334 -2.70 -5.65 16.41
CA ARG A 334 -2.69 -4.67 17.54
C ARG A 334 -2.47 -3.24 17.09
N LYS A 335 -1.63 -3.01 16.06
CA LYS A 335 -1.41 -1.68 15.48
C LYS A 335 -2.68 -1.07 14.89
N HIS A 336 -3.48 -1.88 14.17
CA HIS A 336 -4.76 -1.44 13.60
C HIS A 336 -5.76 -1.10 14.71
N LEU A 337 -5.83 -1.93 15.77
CA LEU A 337 -6.68 -1.67 16.93
C LEU A 337 -6.37 -0.32 17.58
N GLY A 338 -5.08 0.00 17.76
CA GLY A 338 -4.63 1.28 18.27
C GLY A 338 -5.08 2.48 17.46
N TRP A 339 -5.19 2.33 16.13
CA TRP A 339 -5.67 3.39 15.24
C TRP A 339 -7.19 3.55 15.29
N TYR A 340 -7.96 2.44 15.36
CA TYR A 340 -9.42 2.50 15.46
C TYR A 340 -9.93 3.21 16.71
N VAL A 341 -9.18 3.16 17.81
CA VAL A 341 -9.59 3.78 19.08
C VAL A 341 -9.02 5.18 19.30
N LYS A 342 -8.26 5.71 18.36
CA LYS A 342 -7.67 7.05 18.46
C LYS A 342 -8.76 8.11 18.58
N GLY A 343 -8.58 9.02 19.57
CA GLY A 343 -9.49 10.14 19.82
C GLY A 343 -10.77 9.78 20.59
N LEU A 344 -10.93 8.52 21.01
CA LEU A 344 -12.03 8.13 21.90
C LEU A 344 -11.73 8.55 23.35
N PRO A 345 -12.75 8.82 24.18
CA PRO A 345 -12.57 8.96 25.62
C PRO A 345 -11.79 7.78 26.20
N SER A 346 -10.91 8.02 27.14
CA SER A 346 -10.04 6.98 27.74
C SER A 346 -9.27 6.10 26.74
N SER A 347 -8.97 6.64 25.55
CA SER A 347 -8.29 5.91 24.49
C SER A 347 -6.90 5.39 24.87
N ALA A 348 -6.23 5.99 25.86
CA ALA A 348 -4.93 5.54 26.34
C ALA A 348 -5.05 4.18 27.05
N ASP A 349 -6.03 4.01 27.96
CA ASP A 349 -6.28 2.75 28.66
C ASP A 349 -6.79 1.67 27.70
N LEU A 350 -7.70 2.07 26.80
CA LEU A 350 -8.22 1.17 25.78
C LEU A 350 -7.10 0.64 24.88
N ARG A 351 -6.19 1.50 24.40
CA ARG A 351 -5.00 1.08 23.64
C ARG A 351 -4.10 0.15 24.43
N LYS A 352 -3.85 0.43 25.72
CA LYS A 352 -3.03 -0.43 26.56
C LYS A 352 -3.59 -1.86 26.64
N ARG A 353 -4.92 -2.01 26.80
CA ARG A 353 -5.59 -3.31 26.79
C ARG A 353 -5.47 -3.98 25.41
N LEU A 354 -5.79 -3.27 24.33
CA LEU A 354 -5.76 -3.77 22.96
C LEU A 354 -4.34 -4.17 22.49
N HIS A 355 -3.29 -3.54 23.02
CA HIS A 355 -1.91 -3.93 22.72
C HIS A 355 -1.46 -5.23 23.42
N GLN A 356 -2.29 -5.80 24.31
CA GLN A 356 -2.00 -7.05 25.02
C GLN A 356 -2.79 -8.27 24.50
N VAL A 357 -3.76 -8.06 23.60
CA VAL A 357 -4.59 -9.17 23.07
C VAL A 357 -3.74 -10.21 22.36
N ASN A 358 -4.08 -11.48 22.55
CA ASN A 358 -3.44 -12.62 21.89
C ASN A 358 -4.41 -13.40 20.99
N SER A 359 -5.69 -13.00 20.99
CA SER A 359 -6.73 -13.57 20.15
C SER A 359 -7.70 -12.47 19.68
N PHE A 360 -8.45 -12.75 18.62
CA PHE A 360 -9.49 -11.83 18.13
C PHE A 360 -10.72 -11.80 19.06
N ASP A 361 -11.01 -12.88 19.80
CA ASP A 361 -12.12 -12.94 20.74
C ASP A 361 -11.93 -11.96 21.92
N GLU A 362 -10.68 -11.77 22.37
CA GLU A 362 -10.35 -10.76 23.39
C GLU A 362 -10.69 -9.34 22.95
N VAL A 363 -10.58 -9.04 21.65
CA VAL A 363 -10.90 -7.72 21.10
C VAL A 363 -12.37 -7.38 21.26
N GLU A 364 -13.27 -8.33 20.93
CA GLU A 364 -14.71 -8.16 21.06
C GLU A 364 -15.10 -7.90 22.52
N GLY A 365 -14.57 -8.70 23.45
CA GLY A 365 -14.80 -8.50 24.89
C GLY A 365 -14.33 -7.13 25.42
N ILE A 366 -13.20 -6.62 24.92
CA ILE A 366 -12.68 -5.30 25.30
C ILE A 366 -13.57 -4.17 24.75
N PHE A 367 -14.08 -4.30 23.53
CA PHE A 367 -14.99 -3.32 22.94
C PHE A 367 -16.35 -3.30 23.63
N ASP A 368 -16.92 -4.47 23.94
CA ASP A 368 -18.16 -4.59 24.68
C ASP A 368 -18.06 -3.97 26.08
N ASP A 369 -16.96 -4.24 26.76
CA ASP A 369 -16.69 -3.66 28.08
C ASP A 369 -16.55 -2.13 28.01
N TYR A 370 -15.87 -1.62 26.99
CA TYR A 370 -15.78 -0.18 26.76
C TYR A 370 -17.16 0.46 26.54
N LEU A 371 -18.00 -0.14 25.68
CA LEU A 371 -19.33 0.40 25.39
C LEU A 371 -20.21 0.43 26.63
N ARG A 372 -20.24 -0.65 27.46
CA ARG A 372 -20.97 -0.70 28.72
C ARG A 372 -20.54 0.37 29.73
N ASN A 373 -19.24 0.67 29.78
CA ASN A 373 -18.69 1.65 30.75
C ASN A 373 -18.76 3.09 30.24
N ARG A 374 -18.85 3.30 28.90
CA ARG A 374 -18.87 4.62 28.28
C ARG A 374 -20.03 5.48 28.78
N GLU A 375 -21.23 4.92 28.84
CA GLU A 375 -22.41 5.64 29.32
C GLU A 375 -22.24 6.08 30.77
N ARG A 376 -21.65 5.24 31.61
CA ARG A 376 -21.33 5.57 32.98
C ARG A 376 -20.31 6.73 33.06
N TRP A 377 -19.25 6.69 32.26
CA TRP A 377 -18.26 7.77 32.23
C TRP A 377 -18.80 9.09 31.67
N LEU A 378 -19.76 9.03 30.76
CA LEU A 378 -20.45 10.21 30.24
C LEU A 378 -21.44 10.77 31.28
N ALA A 379 -22.16 9.93 32.01
CA ALA A 379 -23.04 10.32 33.10
C ALA A 379 -22.25 10.96 34.26
N ASP A 380 -21.16 10.33 34.71
CA ASP A 380 -20.28 10.87 35.76
C ASP A 380 -19.70 12.25 35.42
N ARG A 381 -19.49 12.55 34.13
CA ARG A 381 -19.06 13.89 33.67
C ARG A 381 -20.20 14.89 33.59
N ALA A 382 -21.42 14.44 33.33
CA ALA A 382 -22.60 15.32 33.34
C ALA A 382 -23.03 15.72 34.75
N ASP A 383 -22.85 14.82 35.72
CA ASP A 383 -23.19 15.05 37.15
C ASP A 383 -22.08 15.78 37.94
N GLY A 384 -20.82 15.66 37.49
CA GLY A 384 -19.66 16.35 38.08
C GLY A 384 -19.48 17.73 37.47
N GLY A 385 -20.20 18.73 38.01
CA GLY A 385 -20.25 20.12 37.55
C GLY A 385 -18.92 20.73 37.15
N VAL A 386 -18.99 21.47 36.05
CA VAL A 386 -18.18 22.65 35.71
C VAL A 386 -16.79 22.72 36.33
N GLY A 387 -15.87 21.97 35.77
CA GLY A 387 -14.45 22.26 35.79
C GLY A 387 -14.07 22.81 34.42
N ASP A 388 -13.94 24.13 34.35
CA ASP A 388 -13.44 24.89 33.20
C ASP A 388 -12.12 24.28 32.71
N ALA A 389 -12.16 23.48 31.66
CA ALA A 389 -11.00 23.12 30.88
C ALA A 389 -11.19 23.78 29.54
N THR A 390 -10.79 25.03 29.43
CA THR A 390 -10.45 25.73 28.20
C THR A 390 -9.73 24.74 27.29
N VAL A 391 -10.32 24.52 26.13
CA VAL A 391 -9.68 23.80 24.99
C VAL A 391 -8.57 24.73 24.50
N GLU A 392 -7.46 24.73 25.23
CA GLU A 392 -6.20 25.22 24.69
C GLU A 392 -5.77 24.19 23.63
N GLY A 393 -5.50 24.72 22.44
CA GLY A 393 -5.08 23.97 21.28
C GLY A 393 -3.97 22.99 21.64
N ALA A 394 -4.25 21.70 21.47
CA ALA A 394 -3.24 20.69 21.47
C ALA A 394 -2.30 20.97 20.29
N THR A 395 -1.32 21.83 20.54
CA THR A 395 -0.11 21.87 19.75
C THR A 395 0.47 20.47 19.75
N ASP A 396 0.72 20.01 18.58
CA ASP A 396 1.41 18.80 18.15
C ASP A 396 2.56 18.44 19.12
N GLY A 397 2.20 17.68 20.16
CA GLY A 397 3.18 16.99 20.98
C GLY A 397 3.77 15.91 20.12
N THR A 398 4.98 16.11 19.65
CA THR A 398 5.85 15.12 19.04
C THR A 398 5.71 13.80 19.79
N VAL A 399 4.84 12.94 19.26
CA VAL A 399 4.87 11.51 19.57
C VAL A 399 6.21 11.05 19.03
N GLY A 400 7.15 10.82 19.93
CA GLY A 400 8.42 10.22 19.58
C GLY A 400 8.14 9.01 18.70
N ASP A 401 8.62 9.06 17.48
CA ASP A 401 8.74 7.93 16.61
C ASP A 401 9.60 6.89 17.35
N HIS A 402 8.95 6.06 18.16
CA HIS A 402 9.54 4.77 18.44
C HIS A 402 9.56 4.06 17.10
N ASP A 403 10.71 4.19 16.46
CA ASP A 403 11.19 3.38 15.36
C ASP A 403 11.19 1.90 15.82
N GLY A 404 10.00 1.34 15.93
CA GLY A 404 9.77 -0.08 15.93
C GLY A 404 10.08 -0.53 14.51
N SER A 405 11.35 -0.83 14.26
CA SER A 405 11.80 -1.56 13.09
C SER A 405 10.92 -2.78 12.90
N LEU A 406 9.87 -2.64 12.05
CA LEU A 406 9.17 -3.78 11.49
C LEU A 406 10.23 -4.53 10.66
N GLU A 407 10.74 -5.61 11.22
CA GLU A 407 11.63 -6.52 10.54
C GLU A 407 10.88 -7.13 9.37
N ALA A 408 11.18 -6.59 8.18
CA ALA A 408 10.78 -7.24 6.94
C ALA A 408 11.65 -8.50 6.79
N ALA A 409 11.06 -9.66 7.05
CA ALA A 409 11.61 -10.95 6.68
C ALA A 409 11.67 -11.10 5.14
#